data_7bfdfecffa6f8db697dec6839b46b666
#
_entry.id   7bfdfecffa6f8db697dec6839b46b666
#
_cell.length_a   1.000
_cell.length_b   1.000
_cell.length_c   1.000
_cell.angle_alpha   90.00
_cell.angle_beta   90.00
_cell.angle_gamma   90.00
#
_symmetry.space_group_name_H-M   'P 1'
#
loop_
_entity.id
_entity.type
_entity.pdbx_description
1 polymer ?
#
loop_
_entity_poly.entity_id
_entity_poly.type
_entity_poly.pdbx_seq_one_letter_code
_entity_poly.pdbx_strand_id
1 'polypeptide(L)'
;TSESTAAADQNSAAAESSSESAGGEGAKKVLRFGQANAGDGLDMQTSTSSRAASIADEVTESLLRFDDDNNEEPVLITDFPTVSDDGLTYSFELKQGVHFTNGTELTSKDVKFTFERMFTPATAAKSTAYFNMIKGAQDMLAGSATELAGFEIVDDYHFNITLEYPFAPFVKNIGTSYADIFPEDACTEAGENWGLGT
;
A
#
# COMPACT_ATOMS: atom_id res chain seq x y z
N THR A 1 38.74 20.72 49.21
CA THR A 1 37.69 21.72 49.10
C THR A 1 37.51 22.08 47.61
N SER A 2 36.51 21.53 47.00
CA SER A 2 35.82 22.09 45.82
C SER A 2 34.53 21.33 45.63
N GLU A 3 33.45 22.03 45.92
CA GLU A 3 32.08 21.57 45.76
C GLU A 3 31.76 21.37 44.28
N SER A 4 31.14 20.24 44.02
CA SER A 4 30.48 19.94 42.73
C SER A 4 29.00 20.16 42.92
N THR A 5 28.47 21.23 42.36
CA THR A 5 27.05 21.53 42.34
C THR A 5 26.36 20.71 41.26
N ALA A 6 25.43 19.91 41.69
CA ALA A 6 24.48 19.21 40.84
C ALA A 6 23.51 20.21 40.22
N ALA A 7 23.33 20.11 38.92
CA ALA A 7 22.20 20.76 38.23
C ALA A 7 21.08 19.72 38.08
N ALA A 8 19.98 19.99 38.74
CA ALA A 8 18.75 19.22 38.72
C ALA A 8 18.00 19.42 37.42
N ASP A 9 17.62 18.34 36.86
CA ASP A 9 16.27 17.86 36.55
C ASP A 9 15.16 18.94 36.50
N GLN A 10 14.69 19.23 35.30
CA GLN A 10 13.33 19.72 35.01
C GLN A 10 12.98 19.47 33.54
N ASN A 11 12.30 18.42 33.28
CA ASN A 11 11.20 18.41 32.30
C ASN A 11 10.31 17.19 32.44
N SER A 12 9.42 17.25 33.45
CA SER A 12 8.24 16.41 33.54
C SER A 12 7.03 17.33 33.33
N ALA A 13 6.69 17.62 32.08
CA ALA A 13 5.39 18.19 31.78
C ALA A 13 4.46 17.02 31.42
N ALA A 14 3.74 16.55 32.40
CA ALA A 14 2.59 15.67 32.20
C ALA A 14 1.55 16.41 31.39
N ALA A 15 1.31 15.92 30.19
CA ALA A 15 0.15 16.34 29.38
C ALA A 15 -1.09 15.74 30.03
N GLU A 16 -1.86 16.57 30.71
CA GLU A 16 -3.21 16.21 31.18
C GLU A 16 -4.10 15.99 29.94
N SER A 17 -4.49 14.75 29.75
CA SER A 17 -5.52 14.34 28.79
C SER A 17 -6.88 14.81 29.30
N SER A 18 -7.36 15.94 28.80
CA SER A 18 -8.76 16.33 28.97
C SER A 18 -9.61 15.54 27.99
N SER A 19 -10.20 14.44 28.44
CA SER A 19 -11.27 13.76 27.74
C SER A 19 -12.58 14.53 27.96
N GLU A 20 -12.92 15.46 27.07
CA GLU A 20 -14.28 15.94 26.93
C GLU A 20 -15.10 14.98 26.08
N SER A 21 -15.90 14.16 26.75
CA SER A 21 -16.96 13.37 26.15
C SER A 21 -18.14 14.28 25.81
N ALA A 22 -18.19 14.77 24.58
CA ALA A 22 -19.41 15.37 24.04
C ALA A 22 -20.20 14.29 23.29
N GLY A 23 -21.15 13.67 23.99
CA GLY A 23 -22.17 12.83 23.38
C GLY A 23 -23.19 13.69 22.61
N GLY A 24 -23.17 13.61 21.30
CA GLY A 24 -24.19 14.13 20.39
C GLY A 24 -24.29 13.19 19.19
N GLU A 25 -25.51 12.73 18.89
CA GLU A 25 -25.78 11.97 17.66
C GLU A 25 -25.33 12.79 16.44
N GLY A 26 -24.41 12.26 15.67
CA GLY A 26 -23.91 12.88 14.42
C GLY A 26 -22.54 13.57 14.49
N ALA A 27 -21.86 13.62 15.62
CA ALA A 27 -20.51 14.16 15.71
C ALA A 27 -19.50 13.20 15.04
N LYS A 28 -18.74 13.70 14.04
CA LYS A 28 -17.63 12.93 13.45
C LYS A 28 -16.64 12.52 14.55
N LYS A 29 -16.34 11.22 14.63
CA LYS A 29 -15.25 10.75 15.47
C LYS A 29 -13.93 11.22 14.88
N VAL A 30 -13.14 11.94 15.64
CA VAL A 30 -11.85 12.48 15.20
C VAL A 30 -10.75 11.85 16.04
N LEU A 31 -9.88 11.07 15.40
CA LEU A 31 -8.64 10.61 15.99
C LEU A 31 -7.53 11.64 15.69
N ARG A 32 -6.82 12.09 16.73
CA ARG A 32 -5.64 12.95 16.59
C ARG A 32 -4.41 12.13 16.94
N PHE A 33 -3.62 11.83 15.92
CA PHE A 33 -2.40 11.05 16.06
C PHE A 33 -1.17 11.94 15.85
N GLY A 34 -0.25 11.97 16.82
CA GLY A 34 0.97 12.78 16.74
C GLY A 34 2.15 11.93 16.30
N GLN A 35 2.85 12.37 15.26
CA GLN A 35 4.11 11.76 14.80
C GLN A 35 5.25 12.77 14.84
N ALA A 36 6.49 12.29 14.94
CA ALA A 36 7.68 13.14 14.98
C ALA A 36 7.93 13.89 13.64
N ASN A 37 7.53 13.30 12.51
CA ASN A 37 7.50 13.91 11.16
C ASN A 37 6.49 13.17 10.27
N ALA A 38 6.13 13.77 9.14
CA ALA A 38 5.15 13.21 8.19
C ALA A 38 5.71 12.11 7.27
N GLY A 39 7.01 11.81 7.32
CA GLY A 39 7.63 10.91 6.34
C GLY A 39 8.01 11.63 5.04
N ASP A 40 8.21 10.85 3.98
CA ASP A 40 8.65 11.29 2.64
C ASP A 40 7.54 11.15 1.57
N GLY A 41 6.29 11.15 1.97
CA GLY A 41 5.10 10.99 1.11
C GLY A 41 4.34 9.71 1.43
N LEU A 42 3.13 9.59 0.85
CA LEU A 42 2.22 8.44 1.06
C LEU A 42 2.24 7.44 -0.10
N ASP A 43 3.07 7.65 -1.10
CA ASP A 43 3.31 6.67 -2.17
C ASP A 43 4.27 5.59 -1.67
N MET A 44 3.73 4.47 -1.22
CA MET A 44 4.51 3.37 -0.66
C MET A 44 5.34 2.60 -1.69
N GLN A 45 5.11 2.80 -2.98
CA GLN A 45 6.02 2.28 -4.00
C GLN A 45 7.38 3.00 -3.97
N THR A 46 7.38 4.29 -3.68
CA THR A 46 8.59 5.15 -3.68
C THR A 46 9.13 5.44 -2.29
N SER A 47 8.31 5.30 -1.25
CA SER A 47 8.68 5.50 0.15
C SER A 47 9.11 4.19 0.83
N THR A 48 10.04 4.27 1.78
CA THR A 48 10.40 3.19 2.72
C THR A 48 10.22 3.63 4.17
N SER A 49 9.56 4.76 4.37
CA SER A 49 9.31 5.32 5.71
C SER A 49 8.22 4.54 6.44
N SER A 50 8.55 3.94 7.58
CA SER A 50 7.56 3.26 8.44
C SER A 50 6.47 4.22 8.95
N ARG A 51 6.76 5.53 9.01
CA ARG A 51 5.77 6.55 9.39
C ARG A 51 4.80 6.85 8.26
N ALA A 52 5.31 6.89 7.02
CA ALA A 52 4.45 7.00 5.85
C ALA A 52 3.55 5.76 5.73
N ALA A 53 4.09 4.55 5.93
CA ALA A 53 3.33 3.32 5.94
C ALA A 53 2.18 3.36 6.96
N SER A 54 2.43 3.78 8.21
CA SER A 54 1.38 3.87 9.23
C SER A 54 0.24 4.85 8.89
N ILE A 55 0.48 5.83 8.00
CA ILE A 55 -0.58 6.72 7.51
C ILE A 55 -1.23 6.11 6.27
N ALA A 56 -0.44 5.53 5.37
CA ALA A 56 -0.93 4.88 4.17
C ALA A 56 -1.91 3.75 4.52
N ASP A 57 -1.59 2.90 5.49
CA ASP A 57 -2.44 1.80 5.98
C ASP A 57 -3.84 2.25 6.46
N GLU A 58 -4.02 3.56 6.78
CA GLU A 58 -5.31 4.13 7.18
C GLU A 58 -6.12 4.73 6.02
N VAL A 59 -5.51 4.92 4.85
CA VAL A 59 -6.12 5.65 3.72
C VAL A 59 -6.00 4.93 2.38
N THR A 60 -5.19 3.90 2.30
CA THR A 60 -5.00 3.04 1.11
C THR A 60 -5.31 1.60 1.45
N GLU A 61 -5.60 0.79 0.45
CA GLU A 61 -5.84 -0.64 0.60
C GLU A 61 -5.13 -1.43 -0.49
N SER A 62 -4.65 -2.61 -0.13
CA SER A 62 -4.14 -3.62 -1.04
C SER A 62 -5.16 -4.76 -1.23
N LEU A 63 -4.89 -5.73 -2.08
CA LEU A 63 -5.79 -6.86 -2.33
C LEU A 63 -6.07 -7.68 -1.07
N LEU A 64 -5.07 -7.79 -0.21
CA LEU A 64 -5.08 -8.46 1.10
C LEU A 64 -4.60 -7.48 2.17
N ARG A 65 -4.87 -7.78 3.43
CA ARG A 65 -4.23 -7.12 4.59
C ARG A 65 -3.83 -8.16 5.62
N PHE A 66 -3.12 -7.73 6.65
CA PHE A 66 -2.86 -8.53 7.84
C PHE A 66 -3.76 -8.09 8.99
N ASP A 67 -4.35 -9.06 9.70
CA ASP A 67 -5.07 -8.82 10.92
C ASP A 67 -4.11 -8.62 12.12
N ASP A 68 -4.67 -8.36 13.31
CA ASP A 68 -3.89 -8.18 14.54
C ASP A 68 -3.08 -9.44 14.96
N ASP A 69 -3.49 -10.62 14.48
CA ASP A 69 -2.80 -11.91 14.69
C ASP A 69 -1.81 -12.23 13.56
N ASN A 70 -1.64 -11.31 12.60
CA ASN A 70 -0.77 -11.43 11.43
C ASN A 70 -1.18 -12.53 10.44
N ASN A 71 -2.50 -12.78 10.34
CA ASN A 71 -3.06 -13.61 9.28
C ASN A 71 -3.49 -12.73 8.11
N GLU A 72 -3.39 -13.27 6.89
CA GLU A 72 -3.87 -12.59 5.69
C GLU A 72 -5.40 -12.61 5.62
N GLU A 73 -6.01 -11.48 5.28
CA GLU A 73 -7.45 -11.33 5.03
C GLU A 73 -7.71 -10.70 3.66
N PRO A 74 -8.68 -11.20 2.87
CA PRO A 74 -9.13 -10.56 1.64
C PRO A 74 -9.83 -9.22 1.90
N VAL A 75 -9.30 -8.14 1.30
CA VAL A 75 -9.87 -6.78 1.40
C VAL A 75 -10.54 -6.36 0.12
N LEU A 76 -9.79 -6.22 -0.97
CA LEU A 76 -10.31 -5.81 -2.28
C LEU A 76 -10.73 -6.99 -3.17
N ILE A 77 -10.35 -8.22 -2.80
CA ILE A 77 -10.73 -9.46 -3.48
C ILE A 77 -11.81 -10.22 -2.71
N THR A 78 -12.58 -11.05 -3.40
CA THR A 78 -13.69 -11.83 -2.82
C THR A 78 -13.20 -12.94 -1.90
N ASP A 79 -12.09 -13.59 -2.27
CA ASP A 79 -11.45 -14.70 -1.55
C ASP A 79 -9.95 -14.73 -1.91
N PHE A 80 -9.18 -15.62 -1.27
CA PHE A 80 -7.79 -15.85 -1.65
C PHE A 80 -7.66 -16.30 -3.11
N PRO A 81 -6.55 -15.94 -3.81
CA PRO A 81 -6.37 -16.33 -5.20
C PRO A 81 -6.29 -17.84 -5.36
N THR A 82 -6.88 -18.35 -6.43
CA THR A 82 -6.67 -19.73 -6.87
C THR A 82 -5.30 -19.84 -7.51
N VAL A 83 -4.53 -20.84 -7.09
CA VAL A 83 -3.18 -21.08 -7.59
C VAL A 83 -3.18 -22.29 -8.52
N SER A 84 -2.53 -22.18 -9.68
CA SER A 84 -2.36 -23.31 -10.62
C SER A 84 -1.50 -24.43 -10.03
N ASP A 85 -1.65 -25.65 -10.56
CA ASP A 85 -0.94 -26.85 -10.07
C ASP A 85 0.59 -26.72 -10.09
N ASP A 86 1.13 -25.91 -11.02
CA ASP A 86 2.56 -25.63 -11.13
C ASP A 86 3.03 -24.51 -10.18
N GLY A 87 2.10 -23.86 -9.46
CA GLY A 87 2.39 -22.80 -8.51
C GLY A 87 2.79 -21.47 -9.16
N LEU A 88 2.54 -21.29 -10.46
CA LEU A 88 2.99 -20.11 -11.21
C LEU A 88 1.90 -19.07 -11.40
N THR A 89 0.66 -19.48 -11.66
CA THR A 89 -0.43 -18.56 -11.97
C THR A 89 -1.38 -18.42 -10.79
N TYR A 90 -1.64 -17.19 -10.41
CA TYR A 90 -2.56 -16.78 -9.36
C TYR A 90 -3.75 -16.07 -10.00
N SER A 91 -4.95 -16.62 -9.84
CA SER A 91 -6.20 -16.06 -10.38
C SER A 91 -6.95 -15.34 -9.27
N PHE A 92 -7.34 -14.11 -9.52
CA PHE A 92 -7.98 -13.21 -8.58
C PHE A 92 -9.37 -12.79 -9.06
N GLU A 93 -10.27 -12.55 -8.10
CA GLU A 93 -11.58 -11.94 -8.31
C GLU A 93 -11.74 -10.73 -7.39
N LEU A 94 -11.93 -9.53 -7.96
CA LEU A 94 -12.20 -8.30 -7.21
C LEU A 94 -13.61 -8.28 -6.66
N LYS A 95 -13.79 -7.64 -5.51
CA LYS A 95 -15.12 -7.24 -5.01
C LYS A 95 -15.70 -6.16 -5.91
N GLN A 96 -16.95 -6.35 -6.35
CA GLN A 96 -17.66 -5.37 -7.17
C GLN A 96 -18.20 -4.20 -6.32
N GLY A 97 -18.34 -3.04 -6.93
CA GLY A 97 -18.91 -1.85 -6.27
C GLY A 97 -17.95 -1.19 -5.26
N VAL A 98 -16.67 -1.53 -5.27
CA VAL A 98 -15.64 -0.81 -4.51
C VAL A 98 -15.26 0.43 -5.28
N HIS A 99 -15.26 1.59 -4.60
CA HIS A 99 -14.94 2.87 -5.22
C HIS A 99 -13.78 3.56 -4.53
N PHE A 100 -12.93 4.18 -5.32
CA PHE A 100 -11.93 5.10 -4.82
C PHE A 100 -12.58 6.38 -4.28
N THR A 101 -11.85 7.17 -3.53
CA THR A 101 -12.33 8.44 -2.93
C THR A 101 -12.73 9.49 -3.96
N ASN A 102 -12.24 9.39 -5.21
CA ASN A 102 -12.66 10.23 -6.34
C ASN A 102 -13.98 9.77 -6.98
N GLY A 103 -14.55 8.64 -6.54
CA GLY A 103 -15.82 8.06 -7.01
C GLY A 103 -15.69 7.12 -8.20
N THR A 104 -14.49 6.86 -8.73
CA THR A 104 -14.29 5.84 -9.78
C THR A 104 -14.34 4.45 -9.16
N GLU A 105 -14.88 3.47 -9.88
CA GLU A 105 -14.95 2.09 -9.44
C GLU A 105 -13.60 1.39 -9.67
N LEU A 106 -13.18 0.59 -8.68
CA LEU A 106 -11.99 -0.26 -8.77
C LEU A 106 -12.20 -1.37 -9.81
N THR A 107 -11.24 -1.52 -10.71
CA THR A 107 -11.22 -2.57 -11.73
C THR A 107 -9.86 -3.24 -11.84
N SER A 108 -9.81 -4.35 -12.59
CA SER A 108 -8.57 -5.05 -12.92
C SER A 108 -7.53 -4.17 -13.62
N LYS A 109 -7.96 -3.07 -14.26
CA LYS A 109 -7.06 -2.09 -14.90
C LYS A 109 -6.25 -1.31 -13.87
N ASP A 110 -6.88 -0.91 -12.77
CA ASP A 110 -6.20 -0.18 -11.69
C ASP A 110 -5.16 -1.07 -11.01
N VAL A 111 -5.48 -2.37 -10.85
CA VAL A 111 -4.54 -3.36 -10.32
C VAL A 111 -3.35 -3.52 -11.29
N LYS A 112 -3.62 -3.71 -12.60
CA LYS A 112 -2.56 -3.80 -13.61
C LYS A 112 -1.69 -2.56 -13.61
N PHE A 113 -2.31 -1.38 -13.67
CA PHE A 113 -1.61 -0.10 -13.61
C PHE A 113 -0.69 0.01 -12.41
N THR A 114 -1.17 -0.37 -11.22
CA THR A 114 -0.40 -0.31 -9.98
C THR A 114 0.88 -1.14 -10.05
N PHE A 115 0.78 -2.39 -10.54
CA PHE A 115 1.96 -3.26 -10.70
C PHE A 115 2.88 -2.78 -11.83
N GLU A 116 2.35 -2.34 -12.96
CA GLU A 116 3.17 -1.81 -14.07
C GLU A 116 3.90 -0.53 -13.67
N ARG A 117 3.23 0.37 -12.94
CA ARG A 117 3.83 1.58 -12.40
C ARG A 117 5.05 1.25 -11.51
N MET A 118 4.95 0.22 -10.67
CA MET A 118 6.05 -0.23 -9.80
C MET A 118 7.31 -0.59 -10.60
N PHE A 119 7.15 -1.20 -11.77
CA PHE A 119 8.26 -1.63 -12.63
C PHE A 119 8.64 -0.60 -13.70
N THR A 120 7.92 0.49 -13.82
CA THR A 120 8.26 1.58 -14.73
C THR A 120 9.49 2.33 -14.20
N PRO A 121 10.59 2.44 -14.98
CA PRO A 121 11.84 3.06 -14.48
C PRO A 121 11.69 4.48 -13.97
N ALA A 122 10.76 5.27 -14.57
CA ALA A 122 10.49 6.64 -14.16
C ALA A 122 9.90 6.75 -12.73
N THR A 123 9.20 5.72 -12.26
CA THR A 123 8.66 5.68 -10.89
C THR A 123 9.77 5.58 -9.84
N ALA A 124 10.91 4.99 -10.19
CA ALA A 124 12.03 4.72 -9.28
C ALA A 124 11.58 4.00 -7.98
N ALA A 125 10.62 3.06 -8.13
CA ALA A 125 10.03 2.36 -7.01
C ALA A 125 11.06 1.55 -6.24
N LYS A 126 10.97 1.59 -4.91
CA LYS A 126 11.86 0.90 -3.98
C LYS A 126 11.34 -0.49 -3.61
N SER A 127 10.07 -0.75 -3.90
CA SER A 127 9.37 -2.00 -3.58
C SER A 127 9.55 -3.12 -4.61
N THR A 128 10.21 -2.85 -5.74
CA THR A 128 10.36 -3.81 -6.87
C THR A 128 10.91 -5.17 -6.46
N ALA A 129 11.79 -5.22 -5.45
CA ALA A 129 12.39 -6.47 -4.97
C ALA A 129 11.36 -7.47 -4.40
N TYR A 130 10.23 -6.98 -3.88
CA TYR A 130 9.17 -7.83 -3.31
C TYR A 130 8.31 -8.50 -4.38
N PHE A 131 8.36 -8.02 -5.63
CA PHE A 131 7.49 -8.46 -6.73
C PHE A 131 8.24 -8.82 -8.01
N ASN A 132 9.57 -8.83 -7.99
CA ASN A 132 10.42 -9.08 -9.15
C ASN A 132 10.30 -10.51 -9.72
N MET A 133 9.62 -11.42 -9.03
CA MET A 133 9.28 -12.74 -9.52
C MET A 133 8.11 -12.74 -10.51
N ILE A 134 7.37 -11.64 -10.65
CA ILE A 134 6.29 -11.55 -11.65
C ILE A 134 6.92 -11.57 -13.05
N LYS A 135 6.36 -12.40 -13.92
CA LYS A 135 6.85 -12.59 -15.28
C LYS A 135 6.87 -11.27 -16.06
N GLY A 136 8.02 -10.95 -16.65
CA GLY A 136 8.23 -9.69 -17.39
C GLY A 136 8.62 -8.49 -16.52
N ALA A 137 8.66 -8.61 -15.18
CA ALA A 137 9.07 -7.52 -14.29
C ALA A 137 10.47 -6.99 -14.58
N GLN A 138 11.42 -7.88 -14.89
CA GLN A 138 12.79 -7.51 -15.21
C GLN A 138 12.89 -6.79 -16.57
N ASP A 139 12.07 -7.18 -17.55
CA ASP A 139 12.04 -6.52 -18.85
C ASP A 139 11.52 -5.09 -18.75
N MET A 140 10.50 -4.87 -17.92
CA MET A 140 9.99 -3.52 -17.63
C MET A 140 11.05 -2.67 -16.92
N LEU A 141 11.69 -3.19 -15.87
CA LEU A 141 12.77 -2.50 -15.15
C LEU A 141 13.97 -2.14 -16.07
N ALA A 142 14.25 -2.99 -17.03
CA ALA A 142 15.29 -2.73 -18.04
C ALA A 142 14.84 -1.74 -19.13
N GLY A 143 13.55 -1.36 -19.16
CA GLY A 143 12.97 -0.52 -20.19
C GLY A 143 12.81 -1.23 -21.55
N SER A 144 12.92 -2.56 -21.60
CA SER A 144 12.73 -3.38 -22.81
C SER A 144 11.28 -3.77 -23.07
N ALA A 145 10.41 -3.63 -22.06
CA ALA A 145 8.97 -3.81 -22.15
C ALA A 145 8.22 -2.61 -21.53
N THR A 146 7.01 -2.36 -22.00
CA THR A 146 6.11 -1.33 -21.46
C THR A 146 4.91 -1.92 -20.73
N GLU A 147 4.72 -3.23 -20.82
CA GLU A 147 3.65 -3.97 -20.16
C GLU A 147 4.22 -5.17 -19.40
N LEU A 148 3.52 -5.54 -18.32
CA LEU A 148 3.89 -6.66 -17.45
C LEU A 148 3.37 -7.97 -18.06
N ALA A 149 4.24 -8.72 -18.72
CA ALA A 149 3.87 -9.95 -19.46
C ALA A 149 3.19 -11.03 -18.60
N GLY A 150 3.38 -10.98 -17.28
CA GLY A 150 2.74 -11.88 -16.32
C GLY A 150 1.38 -11.39 -15.84
N PHE A 151 0.89 -10.22 -16.24
CA PHE A 151 -0.40 -9.71 -15.81
C PHE A 151 -1.42 -9.81 -16.95
N GLU A 152 -2.45 -10.61 -16.76
CA GLU A 152 -3.53 -10.83 -17.74
C GLU A 152 -4.85 -10.32 -17.15
N ILE A 153 -5.50 -9.37 -17.82
CA ILE A 153 -6.87 -8.96 -17.50
C ILE A 153 -7.82 -9.93 -18.23
N VAL A 154 -8.67 -10.62 -17.45
CA VAL A 154 -9.72 -11.49 -17.98
C VAL A 154 -10.99 -10.66 -18.26
N ASP A 155 -11.38 -9.84 -17.28
CA ASP A 155 -12.45 -8.85 -17.37
C ASP A 155 -12.24 -7.75 -16.31
N ASP A 156 -13.24 -6.89 -16.10
CA ASP A 156 -13.12 -5.75 -15.17
C ASP A 156 -12.89 -6.19 -13.71
N TYR A 157 -13.21 -7.42 -13.33
CA TYR A 157 -13.08 -7.91 -11.96
C TYR A 157 -12.23 -9.17 -11.83
N HIS A 158 -11.81 -9.78 -12.94
CA HIS A 158 -10.98 -10.98 -12.93
C HIS A 158 -9.65 -10.73 -13.64
N PHE A 159 -8.59 -11.17 -13.01
CA PHE A 159 -7.24 -11.08 -13.58
C PHE A 159 -6.35 -12.22 -13.08
N ASN A 160 -5.28 -12.48 -13.81
CA ASN A 160 -4.27 -13.45 -13.46
C ASN A 160 -2.91 -12.78 -13.32
N ILE A 161 -2.12 -13.22 -12.33
CA ILE A 161 -0.71 -12.87 -12.21
C ILE A 161 0.12 -14.15 -12.32
N THR A 162 1.04 -14.18 -13.29
CA THR A 162 1.94 -15.31 -13.53
C THR A 162 3.35 -14.96 -13.08
N LEU A 163 3.99 -15.86 -12.36
CA LEU A 163 5.34 -15.73 -11.85
C LEU A 163 6.35 -16.44 -12.78
N GLU A 164 7.62 -16.05 -12.73
CA GLU A 164 8.73 -16.72 -13.43
C GLU A 164 9.09 -18.06 -12.78
N TYR A 165 8.87 -18.18 -11.48
CA TYR A 165 9.12 -19.37 -10.69
C TYR A 165 8.14 -19.43 -9.50
N PRO A 166 7.85 -20.63 -8.97
CA PRO A 166 6.94 -20.76 -7.83
C PRO A 166 7.50 -20.03 -6.59
N PHE A 167 6.70 -19.14 -6.00
CA PHE A 167 7.09 -18.35 -4.85
C PHE A 167 5.93 -18.18 -3.86
N ALA A 168 5.83 -19.09 -2.90
CA ALA A 168 4.74 -19.11 -1.91
C ALA A 168 4.56 -17.78 -1.12
N PRO A 169 5.63 -17.02 -0.76
CA PRO A 169 5.46 -15.73 -0.09
C PRO A 169 4.81 -14.63 -0.94
N PHE A 170 4.56 -14.85 -2.23
CA PHE A 170 3.92 -13.88 -3.12
C PHE A 170 2.58 -13.35 -2.57
N VAL A 171 1.74 -14.25 -2.05
CA VAL A 171 0.44 -13.88 -1.45
C VAL A 171 0.64 -12.93 -0.26
N LYS A 172 1.64 -13.17 0.58
CA LYS A 172 1.98 -12.27 1.69
C LYS A 172 2.43 -10.90 1.22
N ASN A 173 3.25 -10.86 0.18
CA ASN A 173 3.74 -9.59 -0.35
C ASN A 173 2.59 -8.70 -0.86
N ILE A 174 1.53 -9.29 -1.43
CA ILE A 174 0.33 -8.56 -1.89
C ILE A 174 -0.43 -7.90 -0.72
N GLY A 175 -0.30 -8.39 0.50
CA GLY A 175 -0.92 -7.81 1.69
C GLY A 175 -0.10 -6.67 2.33
N THR A 176 0.97 -6.22 1.70
CA THR A 176 1.78 -5.10 2.19
C THR A 176 1.38 -3.80 1.52
N SER A 177 1.58 -2.66 2.19
CA SER A 177 1.32 -1.33 1.63
C SER A 177 2.13 -1.01 0.37
N TYR A 178 3.14 -1.79 0.04
CA TYR A 178 3.83 -1.70 -1.26
C TYR A 178 2.96 -2.11 -2.44
N ALA A 179 1.90 -2.90 -2.20
CA ALA A 179 0.93 -3.37 -3.19
C ALA A 179 -0.43 -2.66 -3.07
N ASP A 180 -0.51 -1.51 -2.39
CA ASP A 180 -1.71 -0.69 -2.34
C ASP A 180 -2.15 -0.30 -3.74
N ILE A 181 -3.46 -0.43 -4.00
CA ILE A 181 -4.01 -0.20 -5.32
C ILE A 181 -4.33 1.28 -5.53
N PHE A 182 -3.86 1.81 -6.65
CA PHE A 182 -4.02 3.21 -7.03
C PHE A 182 -5.00 3.36 -8.19
N PRO A 183 -5.89 4.39 -8.18
CA PRO A 183 -6.70 4.73 -9.34
C PRO A 183 -5.81 5.26 -10.47
N GLU A 184 -5.83 4.59 -11.63
CA GLU A 184 -4.98 4.92 -12.79
C GLU A 184 -5.12 6.40 -13.18
N ASP A 185 -6.37 6.86 -13.32
CA ASP A 185 -6.67 8.22 -13.77
C ASP A 185 -6.09 9.28 -12.83
N ALA A 186 -6.37 9.18 -11.53
CA ALA A 186 -5.93 10.14 -10.55
C ALA A 186 -4.40 10.12 -10.34
N CYS A 187 -3.82 8.93 -10.35
CA CYS A 187 -2.36 8.78 -10.22
C CYS A 187 -1.64 9.37 -11.45
N THR A 188 -2.17 9.15 -12.65
CA THR A 188 -1.62 9.68 -13.90
C THR A 188 -1.76 11.21 -13.96
N GLU A 189 -2.90 11.76 -13.54
CA GLU A 189 -3.13 13.22 -13.47
C GLU A 189 -2.18 13.89 -12.47
N ALA A 190 -1.98 13.30 -11.30
CA ALA A 190 -1.08 13.83 -10.28
C ALA A 190 0.41 13.73 -10.68
N GLY A 191 0.78 12.74 -11.49
CA GLY A 191 2.16 12.54 -11.95
C GLY A 191 3.16 12.46 -10.80
N GLU A 192 4.20 13.31 -10.84
CA GLU A 192 5.25 13.37 -9.81
C GLU A 192 4.73 13.83 -8.43
N ASN A 193 3.54 14.42 -8.36
CA ASN A 193 2.93 14.87 -7.10
C ASN A 193 2.11 13.77 -6.41
N TRP A 194 2.00 12.59 -6.99
CA TRP A 194 1.27 11.48 -6.38
C TRP A 194 1.84 11.13 -5.00
N GLY A 195 0.96 11.04 -4.00
CA GLY A 195 1.35 10.72 -2.62
C GLY A 195 1.98 11.88 -1.82
N LEU A 196 2.16 13.07 -2.42
CA LEU A 196 2.73 14.22 -1.69
C LEU A 196 1.71 15.01 -0.86
N GLY A 197 0.42 14.75 -1.03
CA GLY A 197 -0.67 15.44 -0.34
C GLY A 197 -0.71 16.93 -0.75
N THR A 198 -1.57 17.27 -1.67
CA THR A 198 -1.87 18.67 -2.04
C THR A 198 -3.00 19.23 -1.21
#